data_8369de084c0712aaeaac90d2c21754fc
#
_entry.id   8369de084c0712aaeaac90d2c21754fc
#
_cell.length_a   1.000
_cell.length_b   1.000
_cell.length_c   1.000
_cell.angle_alpha   90.00
_cell.angle_beta   90.00
_cell.angle_gamma   90.00
#
_symmetry.space_group_name_H-M   'P 1'
#
loop_
_entity.id
_entity.type
_entity.pdbx_description
1 polymer ?
#
loop_
_entity_poly.entity_id
_entity_poly.type
_entity_poly.pdbx_seq_one_letter_code
_entity_poly.pdbx_strand_id
1 'polypeptide(L)'
;TIFLSLVFVVGVIYLNASQLKPVRGQMRIGVTYMTMNNEFYQTLNAEIERVADEKGDLLLVRNPELDEEKQSQQIDYFRQQKVNVIVINPVKGDSPKIIASLKRAQQAGIKIIAVDSQLSHFTVDASVVSDNYQAGVLVAQRLMKQKKEAKILLLEHKGTISAEQRIQGFLDTIQSEPAYQ
;
A
#
# COMPACT_ATOMS: atom_id res chain seq x y z
N THR A 1 21.06 20.56 -54.78
CA THR A 1 21.76 20.66 -53.46
C THR A 1 20.78 20.93 -52.31
N ILE A 2 19.85 21.88 -52.41
CA ILE A 2 18.89 22.24 -51.35
C ILE A 2 17.98 21.04 -50.98
N PHE A 3 17.52 20.26 -51.94
CA PHE A 3 16.67 19.09 -51.68
C PHE A 3 17.39 17.99 -50.93
N LEU A 4 18.68 17.72 -51.24
CA LEU A 4 19.47 16.72 -50.53
C LEU A 4 19.75 17.14 -49.05
N SER A 5 19.98 18.43 -48.81
CA SER A 5 20.18 18.96 -47.46
C SER A 5 18.90 18.88 -46.63
N LEU A 6 17.72 19.10 -47.22
CA LEU A 6 16.43 18.96 -46.54
C LEU A 6 16.15 17.51 -46.14
N VAL A 7 16.41 16.55 -47.04
CA VAL A 7 16.26 15.13 -46.78
C VAL A 7 17.20 14.66 -45.66
N PHE A 8 18.45 15.16 -45.65
CA PHE A 8 19.41 14.85 -44.61
C PHE A 8 18.94 15.40 -43.23
N VAL A 9 18.49 16.66 -43.17
CA VAL A 9 17.99 17.29 -41.93
C VAL A 9 16.76 16.54 -41.41
N VAL A 10 15.80 16.18 -42.26
CA VAL A 10 14.61 15.42 -41.89
C VAL A 10 15.02 14.00 -41.40
N GLY A 11 15.99 13.36 -42.06
CA GLY A 11 16.54 12.07 -41.63
C GLY A 11 17.20 12.11 -40.26
N VAL A 12 18.00 13.16 -40.00
CA VAL A 12 18.63 13.35 -38.67
C VAL A 12 17.60 13.62 -37.59
N ILE A 13 16.58 14.45 -37.88
CA ILE A 13 15.47 14.70 -36.94
C ILE A 13 14.72 13.40 -36.66
N TYR A 14 14.41 12.60 -37.67
CA TYR A 14 13.70 11.32 -37.51
C TYR A 14 14.52 10.29 -36.69
N LEU A 15 15.83 10.18 -36.96
CA LEU A 15 16.73 9.29 -36.22
C LEU A 15 16.88 9.74 -34.76
N ASN A 16 16.96 11.04 -34.49
CA ASN A 16 16.99 11.54 -33.12
C ASN A 16 15.63 11.38 -32.41
N ALA A 17 14.51 11.61 -33.11
CA ALA A 17 13.18 11.40 -32.57
C ALA A 17 12.91 9.93 -32.19
N SER A 18 13.45 8.98 -32.99
CA SER A 18 13.33 7.55 -32.70
C SER A 18 14.16 7.09 -31.47
N GLN A 19 15.17 7.87 -31.07
CA GLN A 19 15.95 7.63 -29.85
C GLN A 19 15.32 8.28 -28.59
N LEU A 20 14.34 9.17 -28.77
CA LEU A 20 13.60 9.73 -27.65
C LEU A 20 12.71 8.64 -27.08
N LYS A 21 13.14 8.02 -25.96
CA LYS A 21 12.23 7.23 -25.13
C LYS A 21 11.02 8.11 -24.83
N PRO A 22 9.78 7.58 -24.94
CA PRO A 22 8.62 8.35 -24.56
C PRO A 22 8.85 8.90 -23.14
N VAL A 23 8.89 10.23 -23.01
CA VAL A 23 9.01 10.87 -21.71
C VAL A 23 7.75 10.46 -20.94
N ARG A 24 7.93 9.57 -19.96
CA ARG A 24 6.85 9.20 -19.06
C ARG A 24 6.36 10.49 -18.38
N GLY A 25 5.08 10.80 -18.55
CA GLY A 25 4.48 11.91 -17.83
C GLY A 25 4.67 11.75 -16.32
N GLN A 26 4.90 12.84 -15.60
CA GLN A 26 4.99 12.87 -14.16
C GLN A 26 3.75 12.19 -13.53
N MET A 27 3.96 11.18 -12.69
CA MET A 27 2.87 10.59 -11.91
C MET A 27 2.59 11.40 -10.66
N ARG A 28 1.34 11.44 -10.27
CA ARG A 28 0.87 12.01 -9.01
C ARG A 28 0.43 10.86 -8.12
N ILE A 29 1.05 10.70 -6.96
CA ILE A 29 0.84 9.59 -6.03
C ILE A 29 0.27 10.15 -4.73
N GLY A 30 -0.93 9.73 -4.34
CA GLY A 30 -1.51 10.02 -3.03
C GLY A 30 -1.15 8.89 -2.06
N VAL A 31 -0.69 9.24 -0.86
CA VAL A 31 -0.33 8.26 0.18
C VAL A 31 -1.05 8.59 1.47
N THR A 32 -1.71 7.60 2.07
CA THR A 32 -2.34 7.72 3.39
C THR A 32 -2.16 6.41 4.16
N TYR A 33 -1.53 6.50 5.33
CA TYR A 33 -1.38 5.41 6.28
C TYR A 33 -2.38 5.61 7.43
N MET A 34 -2.62 4.57 8.25
CA MET A 34 -3.50 4.74 9.42
C MET A 34 -2.99 5.82 10.39
N THR A 35 -1.66 5.97 10.49
CA THR A 35 -1.00 7.03 11.27
C THR A 35 0.43 7.24 10.77
N MET A 36 0.96 8.44 10.94
CA MET A 36 2.39 8.75 10.75
C MET A 36 3.17 8.79 12.06
N ASN A 37 2.52 8.54 13.20
CA ASN A 37 3.16 8.50 14.52
C ASN A 37 3.81 7.14 14.82
N ASN A 38 4.18 6.40 13.77
CA ASN A 38 4.82 5.09 13.84
C ASN A 38 6.02 5.07 12.90
N GLU A 39 7.19 4.70 13.42
CA GLU A 39 8.45 4.62 12.69
C GLU A 39 8.36 3.69 11.46
N PHE A 40 7.58 2.62 11.55
CA PHE A 40 7.36 1.71 10.42
C PHE A 40 6.78 2.45 9.21
N TYR A 41 5.71 3.26 9.40
CA TYR A 41 5.09 4.01 8.30
C TYR A 41 5.97 5.17 7.83
N GLN A 42 6.75 5.78 8.71
CA GLN A 42 7.72 6.81 8.33
C GLN A 42 8.82 6.21 7.43
N THR A 43 9.35 5.04 7.78
CA THR A 43 10.35 4.32 6.97
C THR A 43 9.77 3.89 5.62
N LEU A 44 8.57 3.34 5.61
CA LEU A 44 7.88 2.96 4.37
C LEU A 44 7.65 4.17 3.46
N ASN A 45 7.20 5.29 4.04
CA ASN A 45 6.99 6.53 3.28
C ASN A 45 8.29 7.09 2.72
N ALA A 46 9.37 7.08 3.49
CA ALA A 46 10.68 7.57 3.03
C ALA A 46 11.18 6.81 1.79
N GLU A 47 10.95 5.49 1.72
CA GLU A 47 11.30 4.71 0.53
C GLU A 47 10.41 5.02 -0.68
N ILE A 48 9.10 5.23 -0.47
CA ILE A 48 8.20 5.65 -1.54
C ILE A 48 8.60 7.04 -2.06
N GLU A 49 8.93 7.97 -1.17
CA GLU A 49 9.38 9.32 -1.49
C GLU A 49 10.68 9.29 -2.29
N ARG A 50 11.69 8.53 -1.84
CA ARG A 50 12.95 8.35 -2.57
C ARG A 50 12.73 7.87 -4.00
N VAL A 51 11.88 6.86 -4.20
CA VAL A 51 11.58 6.32 -5.54
C VAL A 51 10.77 7.31 -6.37
N ALA A 52 9.85 8.06 -5.77
CA ALA A 52 9.07 9.09 -6.46
C ALA A 52 10.00 10.23 -6.95
N ASP A 53 10.89 10.69 -6.09
CA ASP A 53 11.87 11.74 -6.42
C ASP A 53 12.82 11.31 -7.54
N GLU A 54 13.37 10.09 -7.47
CA GLU A 54 14.23 9.54 -8.54
C GLU A 54 13.53 9.48 -9.91
N LYS A 55 12.21 9.35 -9.92
CA LYS A 55 11.38 9.30 -11.13
C LYS A 55 10.80 10.65 -11.53
N GLY A 56 10.99 11.68 -10.70
CA GLY A 56 10.37 12.99 -10.89
C GLY A 56 8.85 12.98 -10.70
N ASP A 57 8.32 12.02 -9.94
CA ASP A 57 6.89 11.91 -9.63
C ASP A 57 6.52 12.82 -8.44
N LEU A 58 5.25 13.20 -8.35
CA LEU A 58 4.74 14.05 -7.27
C LEU A 58 4.08 13.18 -6.19
N LEU A 59 4.58 13.26 -4.96
CA LEU A 59 4.03 12.57 -3.80
C LEU A 59 3.19 13.51 -2.94
N LEU A 60 1.96 13.09 -2.62
CA LEU A 60 1.02 13.78 -1.72
C LEU A 60 0.74 12.88 -0.52
N VAL A 61 1.39 13.16 0.62
CA VAL A 61 1.22 12.37 1.85
C VAL A 61 0.17 13.01 2.76
N ARG A 62 -0.69 12.18 3.36
CA ARG A 62 -1.69 12.60 4.35
C ARG A 62 -1.71 11.66 5.55
N ASN A 63 -1.90 12.24 6.74
CA ASN A 63 -2.00 11.53 8.02
C ASN A 63 -3.43 11.63 8.57
N PRO A 64 -4.20 10.53 8.61
CA PRO A 64 -5.56 10.51 9.17
C PRO A 64 -5.59 10.41 10.69
N GLU A 65 -4.46 10.08 11.35
CA GLU A 65 -4.36 10.00 12.83
C GLU A 65 -5.35 9.00 13.44
N LEU A 66 -5.46 7.81 12.84
CA LEU A 66 -6.38 6.73 13.22
C LEU A 66 -7.87 7.06 13.05
N ASP A 67 -8.21 8.14 12.33
CA ASP A 67 -9.59 8.55 12.06
C ASP A 67 -10.02 8.09 10.66
N GLU A 68 -11.00 7.17 10.61
CA GLU A 68 -11.53 6.62 9.35
C GLU A 68 -12.31 7.65 8.51
N GLU A 69 -12.97 8.64 9.15
CA GLU A 69 -13.64 9.72 8.45
C GLU A 69 -12.62 10.63 7.78
N LYS A 70 -11.57 11.01 8.52
CA LYS A 70 -10.47 11.82 8.01
C LYS A 70 -9.76 11.12 6.87
N GLN A 71 -9.53 9.79 6.96
CA GLN A 71 -8.94 9.02 5.87
C GLN A 71 -9.84 9.00 4.64
N SER A 72 -11.14 8.80 4.81
CA SER A 72 -12.12 8.87 3.72
C SER A 72 -12.08 10.23 2.99
N GLN A 73 -12.04 11.34 3.74
CA GLN A 73 -11.92 12.70 3.18
C GLN A 73 -10.57 12.90 2.44
N GLN A 74 -9.48 12.32 2.94
CA GLN A 74 -8.17 12.37 2.29
C GLN A 74 -8.16 11.63 0.94
N ILE A 75 -8.85 10.48 0.85
CA ILE A 75 -9.02 9.75 -0.41
C ILE A 75 -9.81 10.59 -1.43
N ASP A 76 -10.89 11.25 -1.00
CA ASP A 76 -11.64 12.15 -1.87
C ASP A 76 -10.82 13.37 -2.29
N TYR A 77 -9.98 13.90 -1.40
CA TYR A 77 -9.00 14.93 -1.74
C TYR A 77 -8.03 14.46 -2.82
N PHE A 78 -7.46 13.26 -2.71
CA PHE A 78 -6.57 12.72 -3.74
C PHE A 78 -7.28 12.59 -5.09
N ARG A 79 -8.54 12.17 -5.09
CA ARG A 79 -9.38 12.13 -6.30
C ARG A 79 -9.54 13.52 -6.93
N GLN A 80 -9.80 14.55 -6.13
CA GLN A 80 -9.89 15.95 -6.58
C GLN A 80 -8.55 16.46 -7.14
N GLN A 81 -7.42 16.04 -6.54
CA GLN A 81 -6.08 16.35 -7.02
C GLN A 81 -5.69 15.55 -8.27
N LYS A 82 -6.57 14.68 -8.77
CA LYS A 82 -6.36 13.85 -9.96
C LYS A 82 -5.07 13.02 -9.87
N VAL A 83 -4.83 12.39 -8.71
CA VAL A 83 -3.69 11.48 -8.58
C VAL A 83 -3.88 10.28 -9.52
N ASN A 84 -2.77 9.69 -9.94
CA ASN A 84 -2.79 8.48 -10.77
C ASN A 84 -2.94 7.21 -9.92
N VAL A 85 -2.39 7.26 -8.70
CA VAL A 85 -2.32 6.13 -7.77
C VAL A 85 -2.60 6.61 -6.35
N ILE A 86 -3.33 5.82 -5.58
CA ILE A 86 -3.44 5.95 -4.13
C ILE A 86 -2.78 4.73 -3.49
N VAL A 87 -1.79 4.99 -2.63
CA VAL A 87 -1.20 4.00 -1.73
C VAL A 87 -1.87 4.17 -0.38
N ILE A 88 -2.49 3.11 0.12
CA ILE A 88 -3.26 3.14 1.36
C ILE A 88 -2.85 2.02 2.33
N ASN A 89 -2.62 2.39 3.60
CA ASN A 89 -2.78 1.49 4.72
C ASN A 89 -4.07 1.93 5.44
N PRO A 90 -5.14 1.11 5.43
CA PRO A 90 -6.43 1.55 5.95
C PRO A 90 -6.42 1.65 7.47
N VAL A 91 -7.03 2.71 8.01
CA VAL A 91 -7.31 2.82 9.46
C VAL A 91 -8.16 1.65 9.93
N LYS A 92 -9.12 1.24 9.09
CA LYS A 92 -9.99 0.10 9.34
C LYS A 92 -10.34 -0.56 8.00
N GLY A 93 -9.99 -1.86 7.87
CA GLY A 93 -10.09 -2.58 6.61
C GLY A 93 -11.53 -2.82 6.11
N ASP A 94 -12.52 -2.81 7.01
CA ASP A 94 -13.95 -3.00 6.72
C ASP A 94 -14.77 -1.69 6.78
N SER A 95 -14.11 -0.53 6.90
CA SER A 95 -14.80 0.77 6.98
C SER A 95 -15.63 1.07 5.74
N PRO A 96 -16.97 1.19 5.87
CA PRO A 96 -17.82 1.53 4.72
C PRO A 96 -17.47 2.90 4.11
N LYS A 97 -17.01 3.84 4.91
CA LYS A 97 -16.65 5.20 4.47
C LYS A 97 -15.38 5.16 3.61
N ILE A 98 -14.33 4.50 4.07
CA ILE A 98 -13.08 4.32 3.33
C ILE A 98 -13.36 3.58 2.03
N ILE A 99 -14.09 2.46 2.08
CA ILE A 99 -14.45 1.66 0.91
C ILE A 99 -15.25 2.49 -0.11
N ALA A 100 -16.21 3.30 0.35
CA ALA A 100 -16.99 4.15 -0.54
C ALA A 100 -16.12 5.20 -1.26
N SER A 101 -15.19 5.85 -0.55
CA SER A 101 -14.26 6.81 -1.15
C SER A 101 -13.29 6.15 -2.15
N LEU A 102 -12.78 4.96 -1.82
CA LEU A 102 -11.93 4.18 -2.72
C LEU A 102 -12.68 3.75 -4.00
N LYS A 103 -13.95 3.35 -3.87
CA LYS A 103 -14.80 3.05 -5.05
C LYS A 103 -14.94 4.26 -5.96
N ARG A 104 -15.17 5.45 -5.41
CA ARG A 104 -15.23 6.70 -6.20
C ARG A 104 -13.90 7.02 -6.87
N ALA A 105 -12.78 6.78 -6.18
CA ALA A 105 -11.44 6.98 -6.75
C ALA A 105 -11.17 5.98 -7.90
N GLN A 106 -11.50 4.71 -7.71
CA GLN A 106 -11.34 3.67 -8.73
C GLN A 106 -12.23 3.93 -9.97
N GLN A 107 -13.48 4.39 -9.77
CA GLN A 107 -14.36 4.82 -10.85
C GLN A 107 -13.82 6.03 -11.64
N ALA A 108 -13.01 6.86 -10.99
CA ALA A 108 -12.29 7.96 -11.64
C ALA A 108 -10.97 7.51 -12.34
N GLY A 109 -10.69 6.21 -12.41
CA GLY A 109 -9.51 5.63 -13.05
C GLY A 109 -8.25 5.64 -12.21
N ILE A 110 -8.34 5.98 -10.91
CA ILE A 110 -7.20 5.99 -10.00
C ILE A 110 -6.90 4.56 -9.57
N LYS A 111 -5.63 4.17 -9.63
CA LYS A 111 -5.15 2.87 -9.17
C LYS A 111 -5.03 2.85 -7.64
N ILE A 112 -5.42 1.74 -7.02
CA ILE A 112 -5.37 1.58 -5.57
C ILE A 112 -4.38 0.49 -5.21
N ILE A 113 -3.40 0.83 -4.37
CA ILE A 113 -2.41 -0.10 -3.83
C ILE A 113 -2.56 -0.15 -2.32
N ALA A 114 -2.89 -1.32 -1.78
CA ALA A 114 -2.91 -1.54 -0.34
C ALA A 114 -1.52 -1.95 0.16
N VAL A 115 -1.09 -1.40 1.29
CA VAL A 115 0.19 -1.74 1.93
C VAL A 115 -0.03 -2.12 3.39
N ASP A 116 0.77 -3.09 3.87
CA ASP A 116 0.79 -3.61 5.24
C ASP A 116 -0.51 -4.33 5.66
N SER A 117 -1.67 -3.74 5.45
CA SER A 117 -2.97 -4.34 5.75
C SER A 117 -3.92 -4.28 4.55
N GLN A 118 -4.84 -5.23 4.47
CA GLN A 118 -5.80 -5.37 3.38
C GLN A 118 -7.12 -4.66 3.70
N LEU A 119 -7.96 -4.52 2.67
CA LEU A 119 -9.33 -4.05 2.75
C LEU A 119 -10.29 -5.24 2.62
N SER A 120 -11.32 -5.28 3.46
CA SER A 120 -12.42 -6.26 3.35
C SER A 120 -13.36 -5.83 2.23
N HIS A 121 -13.83 -6.78 1.44
CA HIS A 121 -14.89 -6.55 0.43
C HIS A 121 -14.58 -5.43 -0.59
N PHE A 122 -13.29 -5.17 -0.83
CA PHE A 122 -12.83 -4.22 -1.84
C PHE A 122 -11.60 -4.78 -2.56
N THR A 123 -11.68 -4.84 -3.90
CA THR A 123 -10.57 -5.30 -4.73
C THR A 123 -9.65 -4.15 -5.09
N VAL A 124 -8.40 -4.23 -4.67
CA VAL A 124 -7.34 -3.29 -5.03
C VAL A 124 -6.62 -3.73 -6.30
N ASP A 125 -5.93 -2.80 -6.98
CA ASP A 125 -5.12 -3.11 -8.16
C ASP A 125 -3.85 -3.89 -7.81
N ALA A 126 -3.28 -3.63 -6.62
CA ALA A 126 -2.16 -4.37 -6.06
C ALA A 126 -2.16 -4.32 -4.53
N SER A 127 -1.54 -5.31 -3.89
CA SER A 127 -1.29 -5.30 -2.44
C SER A 127 0.14 -5.73 -2.13
N VAL A 128 0.75 -5.07 -1.14
CA VAL A 128 2.06 -5.41 -0.60
C VAL A 128 1.90 -5.62 0.90
N VAL A 129 1.79 -6.88 1.30
CA VAL A 129 1.51 -7.28 2.69
C VAL A 129 2.41 -8.44 3.09
N SER A 130 2.65 -8.58 4.39
CA SER A 130 3.31 -9.78 4.93
C SER A 130 2.34 -10.97 4.95
N ASP A 131 2.88 -12.19 4.94
CA ASP A 131 2.10 -13.38 5.29
C ASP A 131 1.84 -13.39 6.81
N ASN A 132 0.78 -12.68 7.19
CA ASN A 132 0.46 -12.46 8.59
C ASN A 132 -0.03 -13.72 9.29
N TYR A 133 -0.74 -14.59 8.58
CA TYR A 133 -1.15 -15.89 9.13
C TYR A 133 0.07 -16.75 9.44
N GLN A 134 0.98 -16.89 8.48
CA GLN A 134 2.22 -17.65 8.69
C GLN A 134 3.10 -17.05 9.79
N ALA A 135 3.12 -15.73 9.95
CA ALA A 135 3.81 -15.08 11.06
C ALA A 135 3.24 -15.55 12.42
N GLY A 136 1.92 -15.65 12.55
CA GLY A 136 1.25 -16.22 13.73
C GLY A 136 1.65 -17.68 13.99
N VAL A 137 1.62 -18.50 12.95
CA VAL A 137 2.05 -19.92 12.99
C VAL A 137 3.50 -20.03 13.52
N LEU A 138 4.40 -19.24 12.97
CA LEU A 138 5.82 -19.27 13.38
C LEU A 138 6.02 -18.88 14.83
N VAL A 139 5.27 -17.90 15.35
CA VAL A 139 5.31 -17.50 16.78
C VAL A 139 4.85 -18.65 17.67
N ALA A 140 3.72 -19.30 17.34
CA ALA A 140 3.21 -20.45 18.08
C ALA A 140 4.23 -21.61 18.08
N GLN A 141 4.75 -21.98 16.93
CA GLN A 141 5.78 -23.02 16.80
C GLN A 141 7.04 -22.70 17.60
N ARG A 142 7.45 -21.43 17.62
CA ARG A 142 8.63 -21.00 18.42
C ARG A 142 8.36 -21.13 19.90
N LEU A 143 7.16 -20.74 20.36
CA LEU A 143 6.74 -20.92 21.76
C LEU A 143 6.78 -22.39 22.17
N MET A 144 6.17 -23.27 21.39
CA MET A 144 6.13 -24.71 21.65
C MET A 144 7.53 -25.35 21.73
N LYS A 145 8.48 -24.87 20.91
CA LYS A 145 9.87 -25.30 20.97
C LYS A 145 10.60 -24.86 22.25
N GLN A 146 10.22 -23.71 22.80
CA GLN A 146 10.91 -23.11 23.97
C GLN A 146 10.29 -23.48 25.31
N LYS A 147 8.99 -23.78 25.33
CA LYS A 147 8.22 -24.09 26.54
C LYS A 147 7.42 -25.36 26.31
N LYS A 148 7.38 -26.26 27.30
CA LYS A 148 6.57 -27.47 27.26
C LYS A 148 5.11 -27.20 27.56
N GLU A 149 4.84 -26.13 28.33
CA GLU A 149 3.51 -25.64 28.70
C GLU A 149 3.56 -24.12 28.90
N ALA A 150 2.45 -23.43 28.65
CA ALA A 150 2.34 -21.99 28.88
C ALA A 150 0.87 -21.57 29.06
N LYS A 151 0.66 -20.59 29.96
CA LYS A 151 -0.56 -19.77 29.95
C LYS A 151 -0.30 -18.56 29.07
N ILE A 152 -1.21 -18.29 28.12
CA ILE A 152 -0.97 -17.33 27.06
C ILE A 152 -2.04 -16.25 27.13
N LEU A 153 -1.61 -14.99 27.14
CA LEU A 153 -2.47 -13.83 26.94
C LEU A 153 -2.16 -13.24 25.57
N LEU A 154 -3.18 -13.20 24.70
CA LEU A 154 -3.08 -12.57 23.39
C LEU A 154 -3.68 -11.17 23.43
N LEU A 155 -2.89 -10.18 22.95
CA LEU A 155 -3.35 -8.81 22.77
C LEU A 155 -3.75 -8.65 21.30
N GLU A 156 -5.02 -8.42 21.06
CA GLU A 156 -5.59 -8.30 19.72
C GLU A 156 -5.89 -6.84 19.39
N HIS A 157 -5.61 -6.45 18.15
CA HIS A 157 -6.06 -5.18 17.57
C HIS A 157 -7.17 -5.46 16.55
N LYS A 158 -8.43 -5.29 16.97
CA LYS A 158 -9.60 -5.57 16.14
C LYS A 158 -9.77 -4.55 15.01
N GLY A 159 -10.30 -5.03 13.87
CA GLY A 159 -10.54 -4.20 12.68
C GLY A 159 -9.29 -4.03 11.80
N THR A 160 -8.17 -4.66 12.15
CA THR A 160 -6.95 -4.69 11.35
C THR A 160 -6.68 -6.12 10.88
N ILE A 161 -6.89 -6.38 9.59
CA ILE A 161 -6.81 -7.74 9.02
C ILE A 161 -5.45 -8.40 9.30
N SER A 162 -4.36 -7.65 9.20
CA SER A 162 -3.02 -8.16 9.46
C SER A 162 -2.84 -8.66 10.91
N ALA A 163 -3.44 -7.97 11.89
CA ALA A 163 -3.40 -8.39 13.30
C ALA A 163 -4.30 -9.63 13.52
N GLU A 164 -5.51 -9.63 12.97
CA GLU A 164 -6.46 -10.74 13.08
C GLU A 164 -5.87 -12.03 12.46
N GLN A 165 -5.24 -11.95 11.29
CA GLN A 165 -4.57 -13.09 10.66
C GLN A 165 -3.43 -13.66 11.51
N ARG A 166 -2.63 -12.81 12.18
CA ARG A 166 -1.56 -13.26 13.09
C ARG A 166 -2.13 -14.00 14.29
N ILE A 167 -3.18 -13.47 14.90
CA ILE A 167 -3.86 -14.14 16.02
C ILE A 167 -4.46 -15.48 15.56
N GLN A 168 -5.11 -15.49 14.40
CA GLN A 168 -5.72 -16.71 13.88
C GLN A 168 -4.66 -17.79 13.60
N GLY A 169 -3.56 -17.47 12.91
CA GLY A 169 -2.47 -18.40 12.65
C GLY A 169 -1.83 -18.95 13.94
N PHE A 170 -1.71 -18.11 14.96
CA PHE A 170 -1.24 -18.53 16.27
C PHE A 170 -2.22 -19.53 16.93
N LEU A 171 -3.50 -19.17 17.01
CA LEU A 171 -4.53 -19.98 17.63
C LEU A 171 -4.71 -21.34 16.92
N ASP A 172 -4.81 -21.35 15.60
CA ASP A 172 -4.94 -22.58 14.81
C ASP A 172 -3.77 -23.54 15.03
N THR A 173 -2.59 -23.01 15.31
CA THR A 173 -1.39 -23.81 15.54
C THR A 173 -1.39 -24.45 16.93
N ILE A 174 -1.94 -23.78 17.96
CA ILE A 174 -1.92 -24.30 19.34
C ILE A 174 -3.22 -24.93 19.80
N GLN A 175 -4.33 -24.80 19.05
CA GLN A 175 -5.67 -25.25 19.47
C GLN A 175 -5.76 -26.74 19.81
N SER A 176 -4.91 -27.57 19.19
CA SER A 176 -4.85 -29.02 19.44
C SER A 176 -3.91 -29.39 20.60
N GLU A 177 -3.25 -28.43 21.20
CA GLU A 177 -2.20 -28.62 22.19
C GLU A 177 -2.67 -28.21 23.60
N PRO A 178 -3.19 -29.14 24.46
CA PRO A 178 -3.76 -28.79 25.77
C PRO A 178 -2.79 -28.13 26.75
N ALA A 179 -1.48 -28.24 26.49
CA ALA A 179 -0.44 -27.64 27.31
C ALA A 179 -0.32 -26.10 27.16
N TYR A 180 -1.06 -25.52 26.19
CA TYR A 180 -0.98 -24.08 25.90
C TYR A 180 -2.38 -23.47 25.97
N GLN A 181 -2.75 -22.99 27.16
CA GLN A 181 -4.07 -22.39 27.46
C GLN A 181 -3.97 -20.90 27.73
#